data_7d682527ae6e4f22612b894437c2319d
#
_entry.id   7d682527ae6e4f22612b894437c2319d
#
_cell.length_a   1.000
_cell.length_b   1.000
_cell.length_c   1.000
_cell.angle_alpha   90.00
_cell.angle_beta   90.00
_cell.angle_gamma   90.00
#
_symmetry.space_group_name_H-M   'P 1'
#
loop_
_entity.id
_entity.type
_entity.pdbx_description
1 polymer ?
#
loop_
_entity_poly.entity_id
_entity_poly.type
_entity_poly.pdbx_seq_one_letter_code
_entity_poly.pdbx_strand_id
1 'polypeptide(L)'
;MNDARYPIGKFDTANYSSRAENARTISDLPANLRAAVDGLTDEQLDTPYRDGGWTLRQTVHHLADSHINSFCRFKLALTEDEAPTIRPYYEDRWAELADNRMPVDTSLKIVDGIHSRWTSLLESMTDEDFQREFVHPETGNWTLEAVLALYAWHSQHHTAHLTSTRERNGW
;
A
#
# COMPACT_ATOMS: atom_id res chain seq x y z
N MET A 1 11.01 -11.68 -19.73
CA MET A 1 9.83 -10.80 -19.62
C MET A 1 9.49 -10.70 -18.14
N ASN A 2 9.47 -9.50 -17.57
CA ASN A 2 9.02 -9.32 -16.18
C ASN A 2 7.55 -9.70 -16.08
N ASP A 3 7.20 -10.49 -15.06
CA ASP A 3 5.80 -10.83 -14.78
C ASP A 3 5.07 -9.53 -14.36
N ALA A 4 4.10 -9.10 -15.16
CA ALA A 4 3.35 -7.87 -14.90
C ALA A 4 2.59 -7.90 -13.55
N ARG A 5 2.41 -9.08 -12.95
CA ARG A 5 1.88 -9.23 -11.58
C ARG A 5 2.86 -8.77 -10.50
N TYR A 6 4.16 -8.85 -10.79
CA TYR A 6 5.22 -8.53 -9.84
C TYR A 6 6.31 -7.70 -10.53
N PRO A 7 6.01 -6.44 -10.88
CA PRO A 7 6.91 -5.61 -11.69
C PRO A 7 8.25 -5.34 -10.99
N ILE A 8 8.29 -5.41 -9.66
CA ILE A 8 9.49 -5.26 -8.83
C ILE A 8 9.87 -6.56 -8.09
N GLY A 9 9.31 -7.71 -8.48
CA GLY A 9 9.48 -8.97 -7.76
C GLY A 9 8.49 -9.13 -6.60
N LYS A 10 8.51 -10.32 -5.97
CA LYS A 10 7.70 -10.62 -4.80
C LYS A 10 8.34 -10.05 -3.54
N PHE A 11 7.51 -9.77 -2.53
CA PHE A 11 8.01 -9.45 -1.20
C PHE A 11 8.81 -10.62 -0.62
N ASP A 12 9.99 -10.33 -0.10
CA ASP A 12 10.86 -11.30 0.56
C ASP A 12 10.94 -10.96 2.05
N THR A 13 10.37 -11.81 2.88
CA THR A 13 10.37 -11.66 4.34
C THR A 13 11.75 -11.85 4.98
N ALA A 14 12.69 -12.46 4.25
CA ALA A 14 14.05 -12.71 4.74
C ALA A 14 15.05 -11.60 4.38
N ASN A 15 14.67 -10.71 3.45
CA ASN A 15 15.61 -9.72 2.90
C ASN A 15 14.88 -8.44 2.47
N TYR A 16 14.55 -7.60 3.42
CA TYR A 16 13.94 -6.29 3.17
C TYR A 16 14.87 -5.13 3.59
N SER A 17 14.59 -3.94 3.07
CA SER A 17 15.36 -2.73 3.34
C SER A 17 15.39 -2.35 4.83
N SER A 18 16.30 -1.47 5.21
CA SER A 18 16.36 -0.96 6.58
C SER A 18 15.06 -0.24 6.97
N ARG A 19 14.79 -0.17 8.28
CA ARG A 19 13.64 0.56 8.83
C ARG A 19 13.58 2.00 8.31
N ALA A 20 14.71 2.68 8.28
CA ALA A 20 14.78 4.07 7.82
C ALA A 20 14.40 4.22 6.34
N GLU A 21 14.83 3.28 5.47
CA GLU A 21 14.45 3.26 4.05
C GLU A 21 12.97 2.93 3.89
N ASN A 22 12.46 1.96 4.64
CA ASN A 22 11.04 1.60 4.62
C ASN A 22 10.15 2.76 5.08
N ALA A 23 10.51 3.45 6.17
CA ALA A 23 9.79 4.62 6.66
C ALA A 23 9.80 5.77 5.63
N ARG A 24 10.94 5.99 4.96
CA ARG A 24 11.03 6.96 3.86
C ARG A 24 10.12 6.59 2.70
N THR A 25 10.08 5.33 2.30
CA THR A 25 9.15 4.86 1.25
C THR A 25 7.69 5.12 1.60
N ILE A 26 7.31 4.92 2.87
CA ILE A 26 5.96 5.29 3.35
C ILE A 26 5.73 6.80 3.23
N SER A 27 6.69 7.62 3.65
CA SER A 27 6.60 9.09 3.56
C SER A 27 6.48 9.59 2.12
N ASP A 28 7.18 8.95 1.18
CA ASP A 28 7.28 9.38 -0.21
C ASP A 28 6.10 8.90 -1.09
N LEU A 29 5.32 7.90 -0.63
CA LEU A 29 4.24 7.33 -1.44
C LEU A 29 3.24 8.37 -1.96
N PRO A 30 2.75 9.35 -1.17
CA PRO A 30 1.78 10.32 -1.69
C PRO A 30 2.27 11.07 -2.93
N ALA A 31 3.51 11.55 -2.89
CA ALA A 31 4.12 12.27 -4.02
C ALA A 31 4.35 11.34 -5.22
N ASN A 32 4.87 10.14 -4.98
CA ASN A 32 5.13 9.16 -6.03
C ASN A 32 3.84 8.69 -6.71
N LEU A 33 2.78 8.45 -5.93
CA LEU A 33 1.50 8.03 -6.46
C LEU A 33 0.83 9.15 -7.29
N ARG A 34 0.89 10.40 -6.83
CA ARG A 34 0.42 11.55 -7.64
C ARG A 34 1.16 11.64 -8.95
N ALA A 35 2.49 11.58 -8.93
CA ALA A 35 3.30 11.62 -10.15
C ALA A 35 2.99 10.46 -11.10
N ALA A 36 2.69 9.27 -10.55
CA ALA A 36 2.36 8.10 -11.35
C ALA A 36 1.04 8.22 -12.12
N VAL A 37 0.08 9.03 -11.64
CA VAL A 37 -1.23 9.23 -12.30
C VAL A 37 -1.38 10.60 -12.95
N ASP A 38 -0.41 11.49 -12.79
CA ASP A 38 -0.48 12.84 -13.34
C ASP A 38 -0.66 12.85 -14.86
N GLY A 39 -1.63 13.64 -15.32
CA GLY A 39 -1.95 13.77 -16.74
C GLY A 39 -2.67 12.58 -17.38
N LEU A 40 -2.99 11.51 -16.64
CA LEU A 40 -3.79 10.40 -17.18
C LEU A 40 -5.26 10.79 -17.35
N THR A 41 -5.84 10.41 -18.49
CA THR A 41 -7.29 10.54 -18.74
C THR A 41 -8.07 9.45 -18.00
N ASP A 42 -9.41 9.61 -17.94
CA ASP A 42 -10.28 8.58 -17.34
C ASP A 42 -10.18 7.23 -18.09
N GLU A 43 -10.08 7.25 -19.42
CA GLU A 43 -9.90 6.04 -20.23
C GLU A 43 -8.58 5.34 -19.92
N GLN A 44 -7.51 6.11 -19.70
CA GLN A 44 -6.21 5.57 -19.32
C GLN A 44 -6.24 5.00 -17.89
N LEU A 45 -6.90 5.69 -16.96
CA LEU A 45 -7.11 5.19 -15.60
C LEU A 45 -7.96 3.91 -15.55
N ASP A 46 -8.89 3.74 -16.48
CA ASP A 46 -9.75 2.56 -16.59
C ASP A 46 -9.09 1.40 -17.39
N THR A 47 -7.83 1.57 -17.80
CA THR A 47 -7.05 0.51 -18.45
C THR A 47 -6.46 -0.44 -17.42
N PRO A 48 -6.62 -1.78 -17.57
CA PRO A 48 -5.99 -2.76 -16.70
C PRO A 48 -4.45 -2.76 -16.80
N TYR A 49 -3.75 -2.92 -15.68
CA TYR A 49 -2.28 -3.03 -15.69
C TYR A 49 -1.77 -4.33 -16.37
N ARG A 50 -2.63 -5.35 -16.49
CA ARG A 50 -2.44 -6.60 -17.24
C ARG A 50 -3.79 -7.22 -17.59
N ASP A 51 -3.81 -8.23 -18.46
CA ASP A 51 -5.01 -8.99 -18.76
C ASP A 51 -5.60 -9.63 -17.50
N GLY A 52 -6.88 -9.36 -17.22
CA GLY A 52 -7.60 -9.81 -16.04
C GLY A 52 -7.07 -9.22 -14.72
N GLY A 53 -6.26 -8.18 -14.75
CA GLY A 53 -5.85 -7.41 -13.58
C GLY A 53 -6.77 -6.23 -13.29
N TRP A 54 -6.52 -5.55 -12.18
CA TRP A 54 -7.22 -4.31 -11.84
C TRP A 54 -6.87 -3.19 -12.82
N THR A 55 -7.78 -2.24 -12.97
CA THR A 55 -7.49 -0.97 -13.64
C THR A 55 -6.51 -0.13 -12.83
N LEU A 56 -5.89 0.85 -13.47
CA LEU A 56 -5.04 1.80 -12.74
C LEU A 56 -5.85 2.55 -11.68
N ARG A 57 -7.11 2.89 -11.96
CA ARG A 57 -8.05 3.51 -11.02
C ARG A 57 -8.28 2.61 -9.79
N GLN A 58 -8.61 1.35 -9.98
CA GLN A 58 -8.77 0.37 -8.90
C GLN A 58 -7.50 0.21 -8.07
N THR A 59 -6.33 0.23 -8.71
CA THR A 59 -5.02 0.16 -8.02
C THR A 59 -4.79 1.36 -7.10
N VAL A 60 -5.17 2.58 -7.53
CA VAL A 60 -5.08 3.78 -6.68
C VAL A 60 -6.03 3.71 -5.49
N HIS A 61 -7.28 3.29 -5.71
CA HIS A 61 -8.26 3.13 -4.63
C HIS A 61 -7.83 2.03 -3.65
N HIS A 62 -7.32 0.90 -4.16
CA HIS A 62 -6.77 -0.19 -3.34
C HIS A 62 -5.63 0.28 -2.42
N LEU A 63 -4.73 1.14 -2.91
CA LEU A 63 -3.66 1.70 -2.06
C LEU A 63 -4.25 2.48 -0.88
N ALA A 64 -5.28 3.29 -1.08
CA ALA A 64 -5.94 3.99 0.01
C ALA A 64 -6.56 3.00 1.01
N ASP A 65 -7.34 2.03 0.54
CA ASP A 65 -8.01 1.02 1.36
C ASP A 65 -7.03 0.18 2.17
N SER A 66 -5.98 -0.32 1.51
CA SER A 66 -4.97 -1.17 2.15
C SER A 66 -4.18 -0.40 3.21
N HIS A 67 -3.78 0.84 2.91
CA HIS A 67 -3.00 1.67 3.83
C HIS A 67 -3.80 2.20 5.02
N ILE A 68 -5.11 2.45 4.86
CA ILE A 68 -6.03 2.70 5.99
C ILE A 68 -6.03 1.50 6.94
N ASN A 69 -6.22 0.30 6.40
CA ASN A 69 -6.25 -0.93 7.19
C ASN A 69 -4.93 -1.14 7.94
N SER A 70 -3.79 -0.96 7.27
CA SER A 70 -2.49 -1.11 7.92
C SER A 70 -2.24 -0.07 9.00
N PHE A 71 -2.56 1.20 8.74
CA PHE A 71 -2.45 2.26 9.75
C PHE A 71 -3.30 1.96 10.99
N CYS A 72 -4.52 1.44 10.82
CA CYS A 72 -5.35 0.98 11.95
C CYS A 72 -4.69 -0.18 12.70
N ARG A 73 -4.11 -1.16 11.99
CA ARG A 73 -3.39 -2.30 12.58
C ARG A 73 -2.18 -1.85 13.41
N PHE A 74 -1.41 -0.86 12.93
CA PHE A 74 -0.33 -0.23 13.71
C PHE A 74 -0.86 0.35 15.01
N LYS A 75 -1.94 1.12 14.95
CA LYS A 75 -2.52 1.75 16.15
C LYS A 75 -3.04 0.71 17.14
N LEU A 76 -3.73 -0.33 16.67
CA LEU A 76 -4.21 -1.41 17.51
C LEU A 76 -3.04 -2.14 18.19
N ALA A 77 -2.01 -2.54 17.44
CA ALA A 77 -0.85 -3.22 18.01
C ALA A 77 -0.10 -2.36 19.05
N LEU A 78 -0.10 -1.04 18.88
CA LEU A 78 0.56 -0.11 19.82
C LEU A 78 -0.27 0.19 21.08
N THR A 79 -1.57 -0.06 21.08
CA THR A 79 -2.47 0.37 22.17
C THR A 79 -3.15 -0.76 22.93
N GLU A 80 -3.21 -1.95 22.35
CA GLU A 80 -3.78 -3.13 23.03
C GLU A 80 -2.74 -3.78 23.93
N ASP A 81 -3.16 -4.32 25.07
CA ASP A 81 -2.27 -4.99 26.04
C ASP A 81 -1.69 -6.30 25.46
N GLU A 82 -2.47 -7.02 24.66
CA GLU A 82 -2.08 -8.24 23.95
C GLU A 82 -2.12 -8.04 22.43
N ALA A 83 -1.39 -8.87 21.69
CA ALA A 83 -1.38 -8.81 20.23
C ALA A 83 -2.80 -9.01 19.65
N PRO A 84 -3.41 -7.97 19.04
CA PRO A 84 -4.78 -8.06 18.54
C PRO A 84 -4.86 -8.96 17.32
N THR A 85 -5.92 -9.77 17.24
CA THR A 85 -6.24 -10.47 15.99
C THR A 85 -6.94 -9.51 15.04
N ILE A 86 -6.33 -9.26 13.88
CA ILE A 86 -6.90 -8.36 12.88
C ILE A 86 -7.93 -9.07 12.02
N ARG A 87 -8.81 -8.29 11.39
CA ARG A 87 -9.72 -8.81 10.37
C ARG A 87 -9.14 -8.56 8.98
N PRO A 88 -8.87 -9.61 8.17
CA PRO A 88 -8.56 -9.47 6.75
C PRO A 88 -9.82 -9.04 5.98
N TYR A 89 -9.63 -8.47 4.81
CA TYR A 89 -10.71 -8.10 3.91
C TYR A 89 -10.49 -8.71 2.53
N TYR A 90 -11.56 -8.82 1.75
CA TYR A 90 -11.50 -9.37 0.39
C TYR A 90 -11.20 -8.25 -0.60
N GLU A 91 -9.93 -8.07 -0.94
CA GLU A 91 -9.42 -6.98 -1.80
C GLU A 91 -10.13 -6.93 -3.14
N ASP A 92 -10.27 -8.07 -3.81
CA ASP A 92 -10.96 -8.15 -5.10
C ASP A 92 -12.44 -7.74 -5.01
N ARG A 93 -13.11 -8.06 -3.90
CA ARG A 93 -14.51 -7.66 -3.71
C ARG A 93 -14.63 -6.17 -3.40
N TRP A 94 -13.67 -5.61 -2.67
CA TRP A 94 -13.63 -4.17 -2.42
C TRP A 94 -13.41 -3.40 -3.72
N ALA A 95 -12.51 -3.88 -4.58
CA ALA A 95 -12.22 -3.28 -5.88
C ALA A 95 -13.45 -3.21 -6.83
N GLU A 96 -14.49 -4.02 -6.59
CA GLU A 96 -15.74 -4.02 -7.37
C GLU A 96 -16.84 -3.12 -6.78
N LEU A 97 -16.62 -2.49 -5.62
CA LEU A 97 -17.60 -1.59 -5.01
C LEU A 97 -17.72 -0.29 -5.79
N ALA A 98 -18.86 0.40 -5.62
CA ALA A 98 -19.22 1.56 -6.43
C ALA A 98 -18.26 2.76 -6.27
N ASP A 99 -17.66 2.91 -5.08
CA ASP A 99 -16.70 3.96 -4.77
C ASP A 99 -15.38 3.83 -5.55
N ASN A 100 -15.04 2.63 -6.02
CA ASN A 100 -13.89 2.40 -6.91
C ASN A 100 -14.07 2.98 -8.33
N ARG A 101 -15.22 3.58 -8.63
CA ARG A 101 -15.47 4.33 -9.87
C ARG A 101 -15.33 5.85 -9.70
N MET A 102 -15.04 6.29 -8.48
CA MET A 102 -14.82 7.72 -8.19
C MET A 102 -13.52 8.23 -8.82
N PRO A 103 -13.38 9.57 -8.98
CA PRO A 103 -12.11 10.16 -9.37
C PRO A 103 -10.99 9.77 -8.38
N VAL A 104 -9.83 9.41 -8.90
CA VAL A 104 -8.66 8.97 -8.09
C VAL A 104 -8.20 10.04 -7.09
N ASP A 105 -8.47 11.31 -7.34
CA ASP A 105 -8.13 12.42 -6.44
C ASP A 105 -8.72 12.22 -5.03
N THR A 106 -9.87 11.56 -4.91
CA THR A 106 -10.46 11.21 -3.62
C THR A 106 -9.53 10.31 -2.80
N SER A 107 -9.02 9.24 -3.40
CA SER A 107 -8.09 8.33 -2.73
C SER A 107 -6.70 8.93 -2.55
N LEU A 108 -6.22 9.77 -3.47
CA LEU A 108 -4.97 10.51 -3.30
C LEU A 108 -5.00 11.39 -2.05
N LYS A 109 -6.10 12.09 -1.77
CA LYS A 109 -6.30 12.88 -0.54
C LYS A 109 -6.31 12.03 0.72
N ILE A 110 -6.91 10.83 0.65
CA ILE A 110 -6.90 9.87 1.76
C ILE A 110 -5.46 9.42 2.04
N VAL A 111 -4.71 9.04 1.00
CA VAL A 111 -3.31 8.62 1.11
C VAL A 111 -2.45 9.75 1.69
N ASP A 112 -2.60 11.00 1.22
CA ASP A 112 -1.90 12.16 1.79
C ASP A 112 -2.12 12.27 3.30
N GLY A 113 -3.38 12.25 3.74
CA GLY A 113 -3.73 12.42 5.15
C GLY A 113 -3.24 11.28 6.04
N ILE A 114 -3.38 10.04 5.56
CA ILE A 114 -2.95 8.85 6.30
C ILE A 114 -1.44 8.79 6.39
N HIS A 115 -0.73 8.98 5.27
CA HIS A 115 0.73 8.89 5.24
C HIS A 115 1.40 10.00 6.05
N SER A 116 0.87 11.21 6.04
CA SER A 116 1.34 12.29 6.93
C SER A 116 1.26 11.87 8.40
N ARG A 117 0.13 11.28 8.82
CA ARG A 117 -0.04 10.81 10.20
C ARG A 117 0.78 9.56 10.50
N TRP A 118 0.89 8.64 9.54
CA TRP A 118 1.66 7.40 9.72
C TRP A 118 3.15 7.68 9.82
N THR A 119 3.69 8.58 9.00
CA THR A 119 5.09 9.04 9.10
C THR A 119 5.37 9.61 10.49
N SER A 120 4.52 10.52 10.97
CA SER A 120 4.67 11.07 12.33
C SER A 120 4.59 10.00 13.43
N LEU A 121 3.73 8.98 13.26
CA LEU A 121 3.68 7.85 14.19
C LEU A 121 4.97 7.04 14.15
N LEU A 122 5.48 6.67 12.96
CA LEU A 122 6.72 5.91 12.80
C LEU A 122 7.94 6.63 13.39
N GLU A 123 8.02 7.96 13.26
CA GLU A 123 9.07 8.79 13.84
C GLU A 123 9.06 8.81 15.38
N SER A 124 7.90 8.57 15.99
CA SER A 124 7.73 8.54 17.45
C SER A 124 7.94 7.16 18.08
N MET A 125 8.00 6.09 17.27
CA MET A 125 8.09 4.71 17.75
C MET A 125 9.50 4.36 18.21
N THR A 126 9.57 3.63 19.32
CA THR A 126 10.80 3.04 19.87
C THR A 126 11.13 1.70 19.19
N ASP A 127 12.32 1.15 19.43
CA ASP A 127 12.67 -0.20 18.97
C ASP A 127 11.73 -1.26 19.54
N GLU A 128 11.25 -1.09 20.78
CA GLU A 128 10.28 -1.99 21.41
C GLU A 128 8.92 -1.92 20.72
N ASP A 129 8.48 -0.73 20.32
CA ASP A 129 7.23 -0.56 19.59
C ASP A 129 7.25 -1.30 18.25
N PHE A 130 8.38 -1.31 17.54
CA PHE A 130 8.53 -2.05 16.29
C PHE A 130 8.50 -3.58 16.46
N GLN A 131 8.75 -4.08 17.68
CA GLN A 131 8.61 -5.52 18.00
C GLN A 131 7.20 -5.91 18.43
N ARG A 132 6.30 -4.94 18.66
CA ARG A 132 4.88 -5.25 18.92
C ARG A 132 4.25 -5.93 17.71
N GLU A 133 3.26 -6.78 17.98
CA GLU A 133 2.69 -7.67 16.97
C GLU A 133 1.18 -7.51 16.86
N PHE A 134 0.66 -7.96 15.73
CA PHE A 134 -0.73 -8.39 15.60
C PHE A 134 -0.79 -9.80 15.00
N VAL A 135 -1.92 -10.47 15.16
CA VAL A 135 -2.19 -11.80 14.58
C VAL A 135 -3.03 -11.66 13.32
N HIS A 136 -2.51 -12.08 12.17
CA HIS A 136 -3.30 -12.24 10.96
C HIS A 136 -3.85 -13.67 10.92
N PRO A 137 -5.18 -13.89 10.79
CA PRO A 137 -5.79 -15.23 10.90
C PRO A 137 -5.24 -16.26 9.93
N GLU A 138 -4.73 -15.84 8.77
CA GLU A 138 -4.26 -16.74 7.71
C GLU A 138 -2.73 -16.89 7.70
N THR A 139 -1.98 -15.85 8.10
CA THR A 139 -0.52 -15.80 7.95
C THR A 139 0.25 -15.73 9.27
N GLY A 140 -0.47 -15.72 10.41
CA GLY A 140 0.14 -15.74 11.75
C GLY A 140 0.59 -14.37 12.24
N ASN A 141 1.56 -14.37 13.14
CA ASN A 141 2.05 -13.16 13.81
C ASN A 141 2.91 -12.30 12.87
N TRP A 142 2.68 -11.00 12.95
CA TRP A 142 3.46 -9.99 12.23
C TRP A 142 3.94 -8.92 13.19
N THR A 143 5.25 -8.71 13.28
CA THR A 143 5.81 -7.54 13.98
C THR A 143 5.54 -6.27 13.17
N LEU A 144 5.44 -5.12 13.84
CA LEU A 144 5.28 -3.83 13.15
C LEU A 144 6.48 -3.50 12.27
N GLU A 145 7.69 -3.99 12.60
CA GLU A 145 8.87 -3.92 11.73
C GLU A 145 8.64 -4.63 10.38
N ALA A 146 8.18 -5.88 10.43
CA ALA A 146 7.90 -6.66 9.22
C ALA A 146 6.74 -6.08 8.39
N VAL A 147 5.72 -5.55 9.07
CA VAL A 147 4.59 -4.87 8.41
C VAL A 147 5.04 -3.58 7.74
N LEU A 148 5.92 -2.80 8.36
CA LEU A 148 6.50 -1.61 7.74
C LEU A 148 7.23 -1.98 6.44
N ALA A 149 8.06 -3.02 6.47
CA ALA A 149 8.76 -3.50 5.28
C ALA A 149 7.79 -3.99 4.19
N LEU A 150 6.75 -4.73 4.56
CA LEU A 150 5.70 -5.18 3.64
C LEU A 150 5.00 -3.99 2.97
N TYR A 151 4.65 -2.96 3.72
CA TYR A 151 3.92 -1.81 3.18
C TYR A 151 4.83 -0.83 2.41
N ALA A 152 6.12 -0.77 2.71
CA ALA A 152 7.10 -0.12 1.84
C ALA A 152 7.19 -0.82 0.48
N TRP A 153 7.34 -2.15 0.47
CA TRP A 153 7.29 -2.94 -0.77
C TRP A 153 5.94 -2.77 -1.50
N HIS A 154 4.81 -2.85 -0.81
CA HIS A 154 3.46 -2.70 -1.34
C HIS A 154 3.26 -1.34 -2.02
N SER A 155 3.77 -0.27 -1.40
CA SER A 155 3.79 1.08 -1.98
C SER A 155 4.50 1.12 -3.33
N GLN A 156 5.71 0.59 -3.38
CA GLN A 156 6.52 0.53 -4.60
C GLN A 156 5.91 -0.41 -5.65
N HIS A 157 5.38 -1.55 -5.23
CA HIS A 157 4.78 -2.56 -6.08
C HIS A 157 3.58 -2.01 -6.87
N HIS A 158 2.64 -1.36 -6.18
CA HIS A 158 1.48 -0.80 -6.85
C HIS A 158 1.78 0.48 -7.63
N THR A 159 2.71 1.31 -7.17
CA THR A 159 3.22 2.43 -7.98
C THR A 159 3.87 1.92 -9.26
N ALA A 160 4.62 0.81 -9.20
CA ALA A 160 5.23 0.21 -10.39
C ALA A 160 4.19 -0.38 -11.37
N HIS A 161 3.03 -0.85 -10.91
CA HIS A 161 1.93 -1.22 -11.83
C HIS A 161 1.47 -0.01 -12.67
N LEU A 162 1.37 1.18 -12.05
CA LEU A 162 0.97 2.41 -12.74
C LEU A 162 2.05 2.84 -13.75
N THR A 163 3.30 3.01 -13.27
CA THR A 163 4.39 3.54 -14.09
C THR A 163 4.78 2.60 -15.24
N SER A 164 4.87 1.29 -14.99
CA SER A 164 5.17 0.33 -16.06
C SER A 164 4.04 0.21 -17.09
N THR A 165 2.79 0.45 -16.71
CA THR A 165 1.67 0.51 -17.65
C THR A 165 1.75 1.76 -18.51
N ARG A 166 2.09 2.91 -17.92
CA ARG A 166 2.33 4.17 -18.67
C ARG A 166 3.46 3.99 -19.68
N GLU A 167 4.61 3.48 -19.25
CA GLU A 167 5.77 3.23 -20.12
C GLU A 167 5.42 2.32 -21.29
N ARG A 168 4.72 1.21 -21.02
CA ARG A 168 4.34 0.24 -22.05
C ARG A 168 3.39 0.82 -23.09
N ASN A 169 2.53 1.77 -22.70
CA ASN A 169 1.56 2.41 -23.58
C ASN A 169 2.03 3.77 -24.14
N GLY A 170 3.19 4.26 -23.71
CA GLY A 170 3.73 5.54 -24.18
C GLY A 170 2.99 6.77 -23.65
N TRP A 171 2.50 6.72 -22.42
CA TRP A 171 1.72 7.80 -21.74
C TRP A 171 2.59 8.67 -20.84
#